data_d944737ecc801da78a39107ae034e9b9
#
_entry.id   d944737ecc801da78a39107ae034e9b9
#
_cell.length_a   1.000
_cell.length_b   1.000
_cell.length_c   1.000
_cell.angle_alpha   90.00
_cell.angle_beta   90.00
_cell.angle_gamma   90.00
#
_symmetry.space_group_name_H-M   'P 1'
#
loop_
_entity.id
_entity.type
_entity.pdbx_description
1 polymer ?
#
loop_
_entity_poly.entity_id
_entity_poly.type
_entity_poly.pdbx_seq_one_letter_code
_entity_poly.pdbx_strand_id
1 'polypeptide(L)'
;SGLSGIGACKLAKSKGHHVILTDSKKINSNVKEFLNSVNISFEEENHSYKNLEWADEIIISPGISKNTDYVKLAIEKKVPIISEIEFASRFTNKPIIAVTGTNGKTTTCSLLYYILKNANLNPRLCGNIGVSFSEVLASNPGDVYVLEVSSFQLEHILKFKPNISILLNLTSDHLDRYNNNKEYYFDTKMLIQKNQNEKDFFIYYNEDNNINSRISNSSKQKLHSFGNLNNSKNTSAWVDDNQLIIKNNKNLFTMLLHEMALQGKHNVYNSMAAGIASKILGVSNDVLRM
;
A
#
# COMPACT_ATOMS: atom_id res chain seq x y z
N SER A 1 4.30 11.59 -15.98
CA SER A 1 4.05 10.63 -17.09
C SER A 1 4.48 9.18 -16.74
N GLY A 2 4.79 8.90 -15.47
CA GLY A 2 5.04 7.52 -15.00
C GLY A 2 3.75 6.72 -14.79
N LEU A 3 3.89 5.44 -14.39
CA LEU A 3 2.78 4.48 -14.22
C LEU A 3 1.64 5.02 -13.33
N SER A 4 1.97 5.64 -12.19
CA SER A 4 0.97 6.22 -11.28
C SER A 4 0.20 7.36 -11.93
N GLY A 5 0.88 8.28 -12.63
CA GLY A 5 0.25 9.42 -13.29
C GLY A 5 -0.66 8.99 -14.44
N ILE A 6 -0.21 8.06 -15.30
CA ILE A 6 -1.01 7.53 -16.41
C ILE A 6 -2.26 6.81 -15.90
N GLY A 7 -2.11 5.95 -14.88
CA GLY A 7 -3.25 5.27 -14.28
C GLY A 7 -4.25 6.23 -13.65
N ALA A 8 -3.76 7.25 -12.91
CA ALA A 8 -4.61 8.30 -12.36
C ALA A 8 -5.38 9.05 -13.46
N CYS A 9 -4.72 9.41 -14.58
CA CYS A 9 -5.36 10.03 -15.73
C CYS A 9 -6.49 9.16 -16.32
N LYS A 10 -6.23 7.86 -16.52
CA LYS A 10 -7.24 6.91 -17.02
C LYS A 10 -8.45 6.84 -16.11
N LEU A 11 -8.22 6.65 -14.81
CA LEU A 11 -9.30 6.55 -13.84
C LEU A 11 -10.08 7.85 -13.75
N ALA A 12 -9.41 8.99 -13.59
CA ALA A 12 -10.07 10.30 -13.50
C ALA A 12 -10.92 10.59 -14.73
N LYS A 13 -10.38 10.36 -15.93
CA LYS A 13 -11.12 10.54 -17.18
C LYS A 13 -12.35 9.63 -17.26
N SER A 14 -12.22 8.35 -16.87
CA SER A 14 -13.35 7.40 -16.85
C SER A 14 -14.46 7.80 -15.86
N LYS A 15 -14.13 8.63 -14.88
CA LYS A 15 -15.06 9.19 -13.89
C LYS A 15 -15.59 10.57 -14.25
N GLY A 16 -15.27 11.07 -15.44
CA GLY A 16 -15.78 12.34 -15.95
C GLY A 16 -15.05 13.59 -15.45
N HIS A 17 -13.86 13.42 -14.82
CA HIS A 17 -13.07 14.56 -14.38
C HIS A 17 -12.39 15.27 -15.56
N HIS A 18 -12.19 16.57 -15.42
CA HIS A 18 -11.28 17.34 -16.28
C HIS A 18 -9.85 17.10 -15.79
N VAL A 19 -8.97 16.66 -16.68
CA VAL A 19 -7.62 16.19 -16.32
C VAL A 19 -6.58 16.87 -17.17
N ILE A 20 -5.48 17.32 -16.56
CA ILE A 20 -4.23 17.65 -17.24
C ILE A 20 -3.08 16.85 -16.61
N LEU A 21 -2.24 16.28 -17.46
CA LEU A 21 -0.98 15.64 -17.03
C LEU A 21 0.16 16.63 -17.22
N THR A 22 0.97 16.85 -16.19
CA THR A 22 2.20 17.65 -16.30
C THR A 22 3.41 16.84 -15.92
N ASP A 23 4.52 17.02 -16.64
CA ASP A 23 5.80 16.36 -16.34
C ASP A 23 6.97 17.32 -16.57
N SER A 24 7.95 17.32 -15.65
CA SER A 24 9.19 18.11 -15.79
C SER A 24 10.13 17.59 -16.87
N LYS A 25 9.85 16.41 -17.43
CA LYS A 25 10.60 15.77 -18.51
C LYS A 25 9.74 15.64 -19.76
N LYS A 26 10.39 15.33 -20.88
CA LYS A 26 9.68 14.94 -22.11
C LYS A 26 8.82 13.70 -21.87
N ILE A 27 7.60 13.77 -22.35
CA ILE A 27 6.65 12.67 -22.28
C ILE A 27 6.89 11.73 -23.47
N ASN A 28 6.93 10.43 -23.20
CA ASN A 28 7.09 9.43 -24.24
C ASN A 28 5.98 9.50 -25.30
N SER A 29 6.33 9.25 -26.59
CA SER A 29 5.39 9.32 -27.71
C SER A 29 4.16 8.44 -27.52
N ASN A 30 4.31 7.21 -27.06
CA ASN A 30 3.18 6.30 -26.82
C ASN A 30 2.23 6.85 -25.74
N VAL A 31 2.77 7.54 -24.72
CA VAL A 31 1.96 8.19 -23.67
C VAL A 31 1.21 9.37 -24.25
N LYS A 32 1.85 10.19 -25.11
CA LYS A 32 1.19 11.31 -25.80
C LYS A 32 0.05 10.84 -26.73
N GLU A 33 0.28 9.77 -27.48
CA GLU A 33 -0.75 9.15 -28.31
C GLU A 33 -1.94 8.69 -27.48
N PHE A 34 -1.69 8.03 -26.35
CA PHE A 34 -2.75 7.66 -25.42
C PHE A 34 -3.50 8.90 -24.90
N LEU A 35 -2.80 9.93 -24.38
CA LEU A 35 -3.44 11.14 -23.84
C LEU A 35 -4.30 11.84 -24.89
N ASN A 36 -3.82 11.95 -26.13
CA ASN A 36 -4.56 12.51 -27.24
C ASN A 36 -5.80 11.66 -27.57
N SER A 37 -5.69 10.34 -27.59
CA SER A 37 -6.79 9.43 -27.93
C SER A 37 -7.98 9.53 -26.94
N VAL A 38 -7.71 9.93 -25.69
CA VAL A 38 -8.73 10.09 -24.64
C VAL A 38 -9.05 11.56 -24.32
N ASN A 39 -8.53 12.50 -25.11
CA ASN A 39 -8.68 13.95 -24.92
C ASN A 39 -8.26 14.41 -23.53
N ILE A 40 -7.05 14.05 -23.09
CA ILE A 40 -6.38 14.57 -21.90
C ILE A 40 -5.30 15.55 -22.32
N SER A 41 -5.39 16.80 -21.89
CA SER A 41 -4.35 17.80 -22.08
C SER A 41 -3.09 17.43 -21.30
N PHE A 42 -1.92 17.79 -21.84
CA PHE A 42 -0.67 17.55 -21.14
C PHE A 42 0.35 18.67 -21.35
N GLU A 43 1.25 18.80 -20.40
CA GLU A 43 2.44 19.67 -20.46
C GLU A 43 3.68 18.81 -20.22
N GLU A 44 4.73 19.07 -20.99
CA GLU A 44 6.04 18.46 -20.81
C GLU A 44 7.13 19.51 -20.61
N GLU A 45 8.22 19.14 -19.94
CA GLU A 45 9.33 20.02 -19.58
C GLU A 45 8.88 21.28 -18.80
N ASN A 46 7.66 21.24 -18.26
CA ASN A 46 7.04 22.36 -17.56
C ASN A 46 5.95 21.92 -16.59
N HIS A 47 5.67 22.80 -15.62
CA HIS A 47 4.48 22.76 -14.77
C HIS A 47 3.89 24.16 -14.70
N SER A 48 2.94 24.49 -15.57
CA SER A 48 2.30 25.81 -15.61
C SER A 48 1.56 26.10 -14.31
N TYR A 49 1.94 27.18 -13.63
CA TYR A 49 1.26 27.64 -12.41
C TYR A 49 -0.22 28.00 -12.63
N LYS A 50 -0.61 28.32 -13.86
CA LYS A 50 -2.02 28.52 -14.25
C LYS A 50 -2.91 27.33 -13.92
N ASN A 51 -2.37 26.11 -13.95
CA ASN A 51 -3.14 24.92 -13.62
C ASN A 51 -3.61 24.91 -12.17
N LEU A 52 -2.91 25.60 -11.26
CA LEU A 52 -3.30 25.75 -9.86
C LEU A 52 -4.48 26.70 -9.63
N GLU A 53 -4.92 27.43 -10.66
CA GLU A 53 -6.05 28.38 -10.54
C GLU A 53 -7.40 27.66 -10.67
N TRP A 54 -7.43 26.51 -11.32
CA TRP A 54 -8.64 25.75 -11.55
C TRP A 54 -8.61 24.31 -11.01
N ALA A 55 -7.44 23.84 -10.56
CA ALA A 55 -7.30 22.50 -10.02
C ALA A 55 -7.99 22.36 -8.65
N ASP A 56 -8.94 21.45 -8.54
CA ASP A 56 -9.55 21.07 -7.27
C ASP A 56 -8.59 20.26 -6.40
N GLU A 57 -7.72 19.45 -7.03
CA GLU A 57 -6.68 18.67 -6.34
C GLU A 57 -5.54 18.27 -7.28
N ILE A 58 -4.40 17.97 -6.73
CA ILE A 58 -3.21 17.48 -7.42
C ILE A 58 -2.92 16.05 -6.99
N ILE A 59 -2.84 15.14 -7.97
CA ILE A 59 -2.37 13.78 -7.74
C ILE A 59 -0.87 13.74 -8.01
N ILE A 60 -0.07 13.58 -6.94
CA ILE A 60 1.39 13.60 -7.03
C ILE A 60 1.96 12.20 -7.21
N SER A 61 2.94 12.05 -8.12
CA SER A 61 3.70 10.81 -8.24
C SER A 61 4.69 10.64 -7.09
N PRO A 62 4.94 9.40 -6.58
CA PRO A 62 5.80 9.16 -5.43
C PRO A 62 7.24 9.69 -5.56
N GLY A 63 7.74 9.82 -6.80
CA GLY A 63 9.08 10.35 -7.08
C GLY A 63 9.24 11.87 -6.90
N ILE A 64 8.15 12.63 -6.83
CA ILE A 64 8.19 14.09 -6.77
C ILE A 64 8.40 14.54 -5.32
N SER A 65 9.39 15.42 -5.12
CA SER A 65 9.67 16.00 -3.81
C SER A 65 8.67 17.11 -3.48
N LYS A 66 8.24 17.16 -2.23
CA LYS A 66 7.44 18.27 -1.69
C LYS A 66 8.19 19.61 -1.65
N ASN A 67 9.49 19.59 -1.86
CA ASN A 67 10.33 20.80 -1.89
C ASN A 67 10.38 21.47 -3.28
N THR A 68 9.72 20.92 -4.30
CA THR A 68 9.62 21.59 -5.61
C THR A 68 8.76 22.84 -5.53
N ASP A 69 9.09 23.85 -6.32
CA ASP A 69 8.40 25.14 -6.27
C ASP A 69 6.91 25.01 -6.62
N TYR A 70 6.58 24.12 -7.56
CA TYR A 70 5.19 23.84 -7.91
C TYR A 70 4.38 23.30 -6.71
N VAL A 71 4.97 22.36 -5.94
CA VAL A 71 4.33 21.78 -4.75
C VAL A 71 4.19 22.82 -3.64
N LYS A 72 5.23 23.65 -3.40
CA LYS A 72 5.17 24.75 -2.43
C LYS A 72 4.05 25.74 -2.78
N LEU A 73 3.97 26.17 -4.04
CA LEU A 73 2.93 27.08 -4.48
C LEU A 73 1.53 26.47 -4.37
N ALA A 74 1.38 25.18 -4.67
CA ALA A 74 0.10 24.48 -4.47
C ALA A 74 -0.33 24.48 -3.00
N ILE A 75 0.61 24.29 -2.07
CA ILE A 75 0.36 24.38 -0.63
C ILE A 75 -0.05 25.80 -0.23
N GLU A 76 0.65 26.83 -0.72
CA GLU A 76 0.32 28.23 -0.46
C GLU A 76 -1.09 28.60 -0.96
N LYS A 77 -1.44 28.10 -2.14
CA LYS A 77 -2.79 28.26 -2.74
C LYS A 77 -3.84 27.34 -2.11
N LYS A 78 -3.47 26.50 -1.15
CA LYS A 78 -4.35 25.53 -0.48
C LYS A 78 -5.00 24.51 -1.43
N VAL A 79 -4.37 24.21 -2.57
CA VAL A 79 -4.79 23.13 -3.44
C VAL A 79 -4.39 21.80 -2.82
N PRO A 80 -5.31 20.88 -2.54
CA PRO A 80 -5.00 19.58 -1.94
C PRO A 80 -4.03 18.79 -2.80
N ILE A 81 -3.01 18.20 -2.15
CA ILE A 81 -2.04 17.31 -2.80
C ILE A 81 -2.24 15.92 -2.22
N ILE A 82 -2.55 14.96 -3.08
CA ILE A 82 -2.86 13.57 -2.70
C ILE A 82 -2.03 12.58 -3.48
N SER A 83 -1.84 11.39 -2.92
CA SER A 83 -1.24 10.27 -3.64
C SER A 83 -2.24 9.60 -4.58
N GLU A 84 -1.73 8.86 -5.54
CA GLU A 84 -2.53 8.07 -6.48
C GLU A 84 -3.42 7.05 -5.75
N ILE A 85 -2.91 6.40 -4.69
CA ILE A 85 -3.68 5.43 -3.89
C ILE A 85 -4.82 6.09 -3.10
N GLU A 86 -4.62 7.32 -2.63
CA GLU A 86 -5.68 8.12 -2.00
C GLU A 86 -6.80 8.39 -3.00
N PHE A 87 -6.46 8.85 -4.20
CA PHE A 87 -7.42 9.11 -5.27
C PHE A 87 -8.18 7.83 -5.66
N ALA A 88 -7.45 6.77 -5.98
CA ALA A 88 -8.01 5.51 -6.44
C ALA A 88 -8.97 4.87 -5.42
N SER A 89 -8.61 4.92 -4.13
CA SER A 89 -9.42 4.29 -3.08
C SER A 89 -10.86 4.81 -2.97
N ARG A 90 -11.13 6.00 -3.50
CA ARG A 90 -12.48 6.61 -3.52
C ARG A 90 -13.45 5.92 -4.49
N PHE A 91 -12.93 5.10 -5.41
CA PHE A 91 -13.70 4.48 -6.49
C PHE A 91 -13.92 2.98 -6.30
N THR A 92 -13.69 2.46 -5.11
CA THR A 92 -13.98 1.07 -4.78
C THR A 92 -14.51 0.92 -3.35
N ASN A 93 -15.44 -0.04 -3.17
CA ASN A 93 -15.90 -0.49 -1.86
C ASN A 93 -15.40 -1.91 -1.54
N LYS A 94 -14.56 -2.49 -2.42
CA LYS A 94 -14.00 -3.82 -2.23
C LYS A 94 -12.87 -3.78 -1.21
N PRO A 95 -12.61 -4.87 -0.49
CA PRO A 95 -11.54 -4.94 0.50
C PRO A 95 -10.17 -4.57 -0.07
N ILE A 96 -9.44 -3.73 0.67
CA ILE A 96 -8.08 -3.33 0.38
C ILE A 96 -7.16 -3.89 1.47
N ILE A 97 -6.14 -4.62 1.05
CA ILE A 97 -5.03 -5.08 1.89
C ILE A 97 -3.80 -4.27 1.49
N ALA A 98 -3.33 -3.39 2.34
CA ALA A 98 -2.18 -2.55 2.08
C ALA A 98 -0.96 -3.05 2.85
N VAL A 99 0.15 -3.25 2.15
CA VAL A 99 1.40 -3.77 2.71
C VAL A 99 2.49 -2.72 2.62
N THR A 100 3.08 -2.35 3.75
CA THR A 100 4.26 -1.49 3.83
C THR A 100 5.32 -2.09 4.73
N GLY A 101 6.46 -1.48 4.76
CA GLY A 101 7.66 -1.88 5.51
C GLY A 101 8.90 -1.41 4.77
N THR A 102 10.06 -1.52 5.37
CA THR A 102 11.31 -1.27 4.66
C THR A 102 11.55 -2.40 3.68
N ASN A 103 11.53 -3.64 4.14
CA ASN A 103 11.82 -4.84 3.37
C ASN A 103 10.62 -5.82 3.37
N GLY A 104 10.58 -6.73 2.38
CA GLY A 104 9.61 -7.83 2.33
C GLY A 104 8.26 -7.50 1.68
N LYS A 105 7.99 -6.26 1.31
CA LYS A 105 6.70 -5.81 0.73
C LYS A 105 6.29 -6.65 -0.48
N THR A 106 7.13 -6.68 -1.50
CA THR A 106 6.88 -7.38 -2.77
C THR A 106 6.63 -8.87 -2.56
N THR A 107 7.46 -9.51 -1.73
CA THR A 107 7.31 -10.94 -1.41
C THR A 107 5.99 -11.21 -0.70
N THR A 108 5.63 -10.40 0.30
CA THR A 108 4.38 -10.54 1.04
C THR A 108 3.16 -10.30 0.14
N CYS A 109 3.19 -9.26 -0.70
CA CYS A 109 2.11 -8.96 -1.65
C CYS A 109 1.94 -10.08 -2.67
N SER A 110 3.03 -10.60 -3.24
CA SER A 110 3.00 -11.69 -4.23
C SER A 110 2.46 -12.98 -3.62
N LEU A 111 2.92 -13.33 -2.41
CA LEU A 111 2.43 -14.50 -1.68
C LEU A 111 0.94 -14.36 -1.37
N LEU A 112 0.52 -13.22 -0.85
CA LEU A 112 -0.87 -12.94 -0.52
C LEU A 112 -1.76 -13.01 -1.78
N TYR A 113 -1.32 -12.41 -2.89
CA TYR A 113 -2.01 -12.51 -4.17
C TYR A 113 -2.18 -13.96 -4.61
N TYR A 114 -1.12 -14.77 -4.52
CA TYR A 114 -1.15 -16.19 -4.86
C TYR A 114 -2.16 -16.96 -4.02
N ILE A 115 -2.12 -16.80 -2.69
CA ILE A 115 -3.05 -17.43 -1.76
C ILE A 115 -4.50 -17.05 -2.09
N LEU A 116 -4.78 -15.75 -2.25
CA LEU A 116 -6.13 -15.26 -2.52
C LEU A 116 -6.66 -15.71 -3.89
N LYS A 117 -5.77 -15.84 -4.88
CA LYS A 117 -6.10 -16.38 -6.20
C LYS A 117 -6.52 -17.85 -6.10
N ASN A 118 -5.79 -18.67 -5.35
CA ASN A 118 -6.13 -20.07 -5.12
C ASN A 118 -7.40 -20.22 -4.25
N ALA A 119 -7.72 -19.23 -3.43
CA ALA A 119 -8.99 -19.14 -2.70
C ALA A 119 -10.18 -18.66 -3.57
N ASN A 120 -9.98 -18.43 -4.88
CA ASN A 120 -10.98 -17.91 -5.82
C ASN A 120 -11.58 -16.53 -5.42
N LEU A 121 -10.80 -15.68 -4.75
CA LEU A 121 -11.24 -14.35 -4.30
C LEU A 121 -11.01 -13.24 -5.34
N ASN A 122 -10.65 -13.58 -6.57
CA ASN A 122 -10.42 -12.64 -7.68
C ASN A 122 -9.54 -11.43 -7.29
N PRO A 123 -8.34 -11.64 -6.71
CA PRO A 123 -7.48 -10.56 -6.25
C PRO A 123 -6.87 -9.77 -7.40
N ARG A 124 -6.47 -8.52 -7.10
CA ARG A 124 -5.58 -7.72 -7.95
C ARG A 124 -4.38 -7.27 -7.13
N LEU A 125 -3.19 -7.50 -7.70
CA LEU A 125 -1.92 -7.02 -7.15
C LEU A 125 -1.53 -5.73 -7.86
N CYS A 126 -1.32 -4.65 -7.11
CA CYS A 126 -1.03 -3.34 -7.67
C CYS A 126 -0.40 -2.37 -6.64
N GLY A 127 -0.23 -1.12 -7.01
CA GLY A 127 0.30 -0.06 -6.15
C GLY A 127 1.72 0.35 -6.53
N ASN A 128 2.67 0.26 -5.60
CA ASN A 128 4.07 0.62 -5.83
C ASN A 128 4.82 -0.39 -6.73
N ILE A 129 4.21 -1.54 -7.01
CA ILE A 129 4.76 -2.61 -7.86
C ILE A 129 3.83 -2.87 -9.04
N GLY A 130 4.42 -3.11 -10.20
CA GLY A 130 3.70 -3.51 -11.40
C GLY A 130 2.76 -2.43 -11.92
N VAL A 131 1.46 -2.57 -11.69
CA VAL A 131 0.41 -1.69 -12.19
C VAL A 131 -0.11 -0.79 -11.07
N SER A 132 -0.40 0.48 -11.36
CA SER A 132 -0.98 1.40 -10.37
C SER A 132 -2.39 0.97 -9.95
N PHE A 133 -2.82 1.38 -8.77
CA PHE A 133 -4.16 1.05 -8.27
C PHE A 133 -5.26 1.68 -9.14
N SER A 134 -5.05 2.92 -9.58
CA SER A 134 -5.95 3.60 -10.51
C SER A 134 -6.10 2.88 -11.85
N GLU A 135 -4.99 2.38 -12.41
CA GLU A 135 -5.01 1.62 -13.68
C GLU A 135 -5.85 0.35 -13.55
N VAL A 136 -5.67 -0.37 -12.44
CA VAL A 136 -6.44 -1.59 -12.15
C VAL A 136 -7.94 -1.28 -12.06
N LEU A 137 -8.30 -0.22 -11.35
CA LEU A 137 -9.71 0.18 -11.19
C LEU A 137 -10.34 0.66 -12.50
N ALA A 138 -9.55 1.29 -13.38
CA ALA A 138 -10.02 1.76 -14.67
C ALA A 138 -10.20 0.63 -15.70
N SER A 139 -9.34 -0.39 -15.68
CA SER A 139 -9.21 -1.34 -16.78
C SER A 139 -9.60 -2.79 -16.40
N ASN A 140 -9.29 -3.23 -15.18
CA ASN A 140 -9.47 -4.63 -14.77
C ASN A 140 -9.74 -4.74 -13.25
N PRO A 141 -10.88 -4.27 -12.76
CA PRO A 141 -11.19 -4.33 -11.35
C PRO A 141 -11.31 -5.78 -10.83
N GLY A 142 -11.02 -5.95 -9.54
CA GLY A 142 -11.14 -7.23 -8.83
C GLY A 142 -12.13 -7.15 -7.68
N ASP A 143 -12.21 -8.24 -6.91
CA ASP A 143 -13.05 -8.31 -5.72
C ASP A 143 -12.28 -8.08 -4.43
N VAL A 144 -10.95 -8.11 -4.48
CA VAL A 144 -10.03 -7.73 -3.40
C VAL A 144 -8.75 -7.15 -4.00
N TYR A 145 -8.17 -6.16 -3.33
CA TYR A 145 -6.95 -5.48 -3.79
C TYR A 145 -5.81 -5.70 -2.80
N VAL A 146 -4.68 -6.18 -3.31
CA VAL A 146 -3.42 -6.29 -2.58
C VAL A 146 -2.51 -5.16 -3.06
N LEU A 147 -2.31 -4.15 -2.21
CA LEU A 147 -1.53 -2.96 -2.54
C LEU A 147 -0.16 -3.03 -1.88
N GLU A 148 0.90 -3.01 -2.69
CA GLU A 148 2.20 -2.61 -2.19
C GLU A 148 2.22 -1.09 -2.02
N VAL A 149 2.56 -0.60 -0.82
CA VAL A 149 2.52 0.82 -0.53
C VAL A 149 3.88 1.32 -0.03
N SER A 150 4.43 2.33 -0.71
CA SER A 150 5.66 3.02 -0.30
C SER A 150 5.36 4.10 0.75
N SER A 151 6.40 4.51 1.49
CA SER A 151 6.29 5.66 2.39
C SER A 151 5.92 6.96 1.65
N PHE A 152 6.44 7.15 0.43
CA PHE A 152 6.14 8.34 -0.39
C PHE A 152 4.64 8.44 -0.77
N GLN A 153 3.97 7.30 -1.00
CA GLN A 153 2.53 7.29 -1.23
C GLN A 153 1.75 7.61 0.05
N LEU A 154 2.23 7.17 1.21
CA LEU A 154 1.61 7.43 2.51
C LEU A 154 1.73 8.88 2.97
N GLU A 155 2.75 9.63 2.52
CA GLU A 155 2.89 11.06 2.85
C GLU A 155 1.69 11.91 2.42
N HIS A 156 0.97 11.48 1.39
CA HIS A 156 -0.10 12.24 0.76
C HIS A 156 -1.46 11.52 0.82
N ILE A 157 -1.71 10.80 1.92
CA ILE A 157 -3.04 10.23 2.20
C ILE A 157 -3.84 11.17 3.11
N LEU A 158 -5.13 11.28 2.82
CA LEU A 158 -6.11 12.03 3.61
C LEU A 158 -7.13 11.08 4.26
N LYS A 159 -7.83 10.31 3.43
CA LYS A 159 -8.92 9.40 3.81
C LYS A 159 -8.63 7.94 3.45
N PHE A 160 -7.53 7.65 2.76
CA PHE A 160 -7.14 6.28 2.41
C PHE A 160 -7.22 5.39 3.65
N LYS A 161 -8.02 4.34 3.57
CA LYS A 161 -8.32 3.44 4.67
C LYS A 161 -8.35 2.00 4.18
N PRO A 162 -7.25 1.24 4.30
CA PRO A 162 -7.27 -0.19 4.01
C PRO A 162 -8.06 -0.95 5.06
N ASN A 163 -8.78 -2.01 4.65
CA ASN A 163 -9.45 -2.93 5.57
C ASN A 163 -8.46 -3.76 6.38
N ILE A 164 -7.34 -4.11 5.75
CA ILE A 164 -6.21 -4.78 6.40
C ILE A 164 -4.95 -3.99 6.05
N SER A 165 -4.24 -3.49 7.04
CA SER A 165 -2.90 -2.92 6.87
C SER A 165 -1.85 -3.84 7.47
N ILE A 166 -0.72 -3.97 6.76
CA ILE A 166 0.41 -4.79 7.17
C ILE A 166 1.66 -3.93 7.22
N LEU A 167 2.32 -3.92 8.38
CA LEU A 167 3.63 -3.29 8.58
C LEU A 167 4.67 -4.35 8.94
N LEU A 168 5.57 -4.64 8.01
CA LEU A 168 6.50 -5.75 8.10
C LEU A 168 7.70 -5.46 9.00
N ASN A 169 8.29 -4.28 8.87
CA ASN A 169 9.47 -3.85 9.63
C ASN A 169 9.76 -2.37 9.41
N LEU A 170 10.53 -1.77 10.33
CA LEU A 170 11.02 -0.40 10.28
C LEU A 170 12.53 -0.38 10.46
N THR A 171 13.28 -0.33 9.36
CA THR A 171 14.73 -0.12 9.34
C THR A 171 15.06 1.12 8.50
N SER A 172 16.21 1.73 8.71
CA SER A 172 16.61 2.95 8.00
C SER A 172 16.78 2.70 6.50
N ASP A 173 16.08 3.50 5.69
CA ASP A 173 16.18 3.50 4.24
C ASP A 173 15.70 4.86 3.69
N HIS A 174 16.12 5.24 2.49
CA HIS A 174 15.71 6.48 1.82
C HIS A 174 15.80 7.76 2.68
N LEU A 175 16.75 7.82 3.62
CA LEU A 175 16.85 8.92 4.59
C LEU A 175 17.13 10.29 3.94
N ASP A 176 17.74 10.30 2.76
CA ASP A 176 17.93 11.48 1.91
C ASP A 176 16.62 12.23 1.63
N ARG A 177 15.52 11.49 1.44
CA ARG A 177 14.16 12.05 1.21
C ARG A 177 13.50 12.54 2.49
N TYR A 178 13.97 12.10 3.65
CA TYR A 178 13.40 12.41 4.98
C TYR A 178 14.31 13.32 5.81
N ASN A 179 15.13 14.17 5.16
CA ASN A 179 16.08 15.08 5.83
C ASN A 179 17.01 14.35 6.81
N ASN A 180 17.41 13.13 6.48
CA ASN A 180 18.17 12.21 7.34
C ASN A 180 17.50 11.91 8.70
N ASN A 181 16.18 12.11 8.80
CA ASN A 181 15.39 11.84 9.99
C ASN A 181 14.67 10.49 9.89
N LYS A 182 15.22 9.46 10.54
CA LYS A 182 14.64 8.10 10.55
C LYS A 182 13.27 8.05 11.23
N GLU A 183 13.05 8.86 12.27
CA GLU A 183 11.79 8.89 13.01
C GLU A 183 10.65 9.38 12.08
N TYR A 184 10.92 10.43 11.31
CA TYR A 184 9.95 10.93 10.33
C TYR A 184 9.62 9.86 9.25
N TYR A 185 10.62 9.10 8.78
CA TYR A 185 10.40 7.98 7.87
C TYR A 185 9.54 6.87 8.50
N PHE A 186 9.80 6.51 9.76
CA PHE A 186 9.03 5.50 10.48
C PHE A 186 7.59 5.96 10.73
N ASP A 187 7.41 7.20 11.19
CA ASP A 187 6.09 7.79 11.39
C ASP A 187 5.28 7.85 10.10
N THR A 188 5.94 8.14 8.98
CA THR A 188 5.30 8.11 7.66
C THR A 188 4.75 6.72 7.31
N LYS A 189 5.49 5.65 7.59
CA LYS A 189 4.98 4.28 7.34
C LYS A 189 3.82 3.91 8.27
N MET A 190 3.82 4.41 9.50
CA MET A 190 2.71 4.21 10.43
C MET A 190 1.40 4.86 9.95
N LEU A 191 1.44 5.82 9.03
CA LEU A 191 0.24 6.41 8.43
C LEU A 191 -0.66 5.38 7.74
N ILE A 192 -0.15 4.21 7.37
CA ILE A 192 -0.95 3.16 6.72
C ILE A 192 -2.20 2.75 7.54
N GLN A 193 -2.16 2.91 8.85
CA GLN A 193 -3.28 2.60 9.76
C GLN A 193 -4.09 3.83 10.19
N LYS A 194 -3.67 5.05 9.81
CA LYS A 194 -4.18 6.33 10.34
C LYS A 194 -5.70 6.45 10.36
N ASN A 195 -6.37 6.00 9.31
CA ASN A 195 -7.81 6.16 9.14
C ASN A 195 -8.61 4.89 9.48
N GLN A 196 -7.95 3.84 9.97
CA GLN A 196 -8.61 2.59 10.36
C GLN A 196 -9.50 2.77 11.61
N ASN A 197 -10.51 1.93 11.73
CA ASN A 197 -11.45 1.89 12.84
C ASN A 197 -11.65 0.45 13.35
N GLU A 198 -12.60 0.22 14.25
CA GLU A 198 -12.86 -1.06 14.91
C GLU A 198 -13.25 -2.23 13.98
N LYS A 199 -13.60 -1.95 12.73
CA LYS A 199 -13.88 -2.96 11.70
C LYS A 199 -12.65 -3.42 10.95
N ASP A 200 -11.57 -2.64 11.01
CA ASP A 200 -10.34 -2.84 10.25
C ASP A 200 -9.29 -3.60 11.08
N PHE A 201 -8.23 -4.05 10.41
CA PHE A 201 -7.19 -4.90 11.01
C PHE A 201 -5.80 -4.30 10.73
N PHE A 202 -4.96 -4.28 11.76
CA PHE A 202 -3.55 -3.91 11.64
C PHE A 202 -2.67 -5.10 12.02
N ILE A 203 -1.86 -5.57 11.07
CA ILE A 203 -0.94 -6.69 11.22
C ILE A 203 0.48 -6.13 11.28
N TYR A 204 1.26 -6.51 12.30
CA TYR A 204 2.58 -5.95 12.52
C TYR A 204 3.57 -6.94 13.14
N TYR A 205 4.87 -6.71 12.90
CA TYR A 205 5.95 -7.48 13.52
C TYR A 205 6.19 -7.03 14.96
N ASN A 206 5.97 -7.92 15.93
CA ASN A 206 5.99 -7.59 17.36
C ASN A 206 7.38 -7.57 18.00
N GLU A 207 8.43 -7.95 17.28
CA GLU A 207 9.81 -7.87 17.76
C GLU A 207 10.55 -6.62 17.25
N ASP A 208 9.89 -5.78 16.45
CA ASP A 208 10.43 -4.49 16.02
C ASP A 208 10.07 -3.40 17.04
N ASN A 209 11.08 -2.95 17.81
CA ASN A 209 10.92 -1.93 18.84
C ASN A 209 10.44 -0.58 18.25
N ASN A 210 10.80 -0.26 17.00
CA ASN A 210 10.36 0.96 16.35
C ASN A 210 8.86 0.92 16.04
N ILE A 211 8.32 -0.27 15.74
CA ILE A 211 6.87 -0.46 15.58
C ILE A 211 6.18 -0.41 16.93
N ASN A 212 6.65 -1.19 17.90
CA ASN A 212 6.01 -1.33 19.21
C ASN A 212 5.89 0.02 19.94
N SER A 213 6.92 0.86 19.87
CA SER A 213 6.90 2.20 20.49
C SER A 213 5.87 3.15 19.90
N ARG A 214 5.35 2.85 18.70
CA ARG A 214 4.37 3.66 17.96
C ARG A 214 2.94 3.14 18.00
N ILE A 215 2.75 1.93 18.53
CA ILE A 215 1.40 1.38 18.71
C ILE A 215 0.79 1.97 19.97
N SER A 216 -0.30 2.71 19.79
CA SER A 216 -1.05 3.29 20.91
C SER A 216 -1.98 2.28 21.57
N ASN A 217 -2.14 2.37 22.89
CA ASN A 217 -3.18 1.64 23.62
C ASN A 217 -4.61 2.07 23.23
N SER A 218 -4.74 3.23 22.57
CA SER A 218 -6.00 3.74 22.03
C SER A 218 -6.24 3.37 20.56
N SER A 219 -5.49 2.43 20.02
CA SER A 219 -5.70 1.92 18.66
C SER A 219 -7.12 1.42 18.51
N LYS A 220 -7.86 1.95 17.53
CA LYS A 220 -9.27 1.61 17.30
C LYS A 220 -9.44 0.28 16.58
N GLN A 221 -8.53 -0.02 15.67
CA GLN A 221 -8.56 -1.22 14.84
C GLN A 221 -8.14 -2.47 15.64
N LYS A 222 -8.47 -3.63 15.08
CA LYS A 222 -8.07 -4.92 15.66
C LYS A 222 -6.59 -5.18 15.37
N LEU A 223 -5.82 -5.41 16.44
CA LEU A 223 -4.38 -5.63 16.36
C LEU A 223 -4.07 -7.12 16.23
N HIS A 224 -3.26 -7.46 15.24
CA HIS A 224 -2.71 -8.79 15.03
C HIS A 224 -1.19 -8.68 14.88
N SER A 225 -0.43 -9.44 15.65
CA SER A 225 1.02 -9.42 15.54
C SER A 225 1.59 -10.76 15.13
N PHE A 226 2.79 -10.72 14.60
CA PHE A 226 3.59 -11.91 14.28
C PHE A 226 5.03 -11.75 14.76
N GLY A 227 5.69 -12.85 15.03
CA GLY A 227 7.08 -12.89 15.48
C GLY A 227 7.56 -14.31 15.80
N ASN A 228 8.70 -14.46 16.45
CA ASN A 228 9.22 -15.78 16.82
C ASN A 228 8.48 -16.39 18.02
N LEU A 229 7.94 -15.55 18.90
CA LEU A 229 7.37 -16.00 20.16
C LEU A 229 5.91 -15.60 20.32
N ASN A 230 5.13 -16.45 20.93
CA ASN A 230 3.77 -16.15 21.37
C ASN A 230 3.81 -15.35 22.68
N ASN A 231 4.25 -14.11 22.62
CA ASN A 231 4.58 -13.27 23.79
C ASN A 231 3.61 -12.12 24.08
N SER A 232 2.52 -11.98 23.30
CA SER A 232 1.53 -10.95 23.53
C SER A 232 0.10 -11.44 23.24
N LYS A 233 -0.90 -10.77 23.85
CA LYS A 233 -2.33 -11.05 23.59
C LYS A 233 -2.74 -10.87 22.13
N ASN A 234 -1.99 -10.07 21.37
CA ASN A 234 -2.25 -9.78 19.96
C ASN A 234 -1.50 -10.72 19.02
N THR A 235 -0.66 -11.65 19.56
CA THR A 235 0.12 -12.56 18.71
C THR A 235 -0.82 -13.52 17.99
N SER A 236 -0.78 -13.47 16.68
CA SER A 236 -1.62 -14.25 15.76
C SER A 236 -0.82 -15.24 14.91
N ALA A 237 0.50 -15.06 14.81
CA ALA A 237 1.39 -16.04 14.20
C ALA A 237 2.77 -16.04 14.87
N TRP A 238 3.32 -17.23 15.06
CA TRP A 238 4.66 -17.45 15.67
C TRP A 238 5.29 -18.75 15.19
N VAL A 239 6.55 -18.97 15.55
CA VAL A 239 7.24 -20.26 15.36
C VAL A 239 7.29 -20.99 16.69
N ASP A 240 6.96 -22.26 16.67
CA ASP A 240 7.11 -23.18 17.81
C ASP A 240 7.52 -24.55 17.28
N ASP A 241 8.52 -25.16 17.90
CA ASP A 241 9.04 -26.49 17.54
C ASP A 241 9.18 -26.72 16.02
N ASN A 242 9.89 -25.80 15.34
CA ASN A 242 10.11 -25.81 13.89
C ASN A 242 8.83 -25.76 13.03
N GLN A 243 7.72 -25.30 13.59
CA GLN A 243 6.45 -25.12 12.92
C GLN A 243 6.05 -23.63 12.89
N LEU A 244 5.56 -23.18 11.76
CA LEU A 244 4.79 -21.95 11.65
C LEU A 244 3.39 -22.21 12.21
N ILE A 245 2.96 -21.40 13.17
CA ILE A 245 1.61 -21.46 13.74
C ILE A 245 0.89 -20.15 13.43
N ILE A 246 -0.34 -20.24 12.90
CA ILE A 246 -1.23 -19.09 12.68
C ILE A 246 -2.55 -19.36 13.39
N LYS A 247 -2.92 -18.48 14.32
CA LYS A 247 -4.14 -18.55 15.11
C LYS A 247 -5.20 -17.61 14.55
N ASN A 248 -6.40 -18.14 14.30
CA ASN A 248 -7.57 -17.32 14.01
C ASN A 248 -8.75 -17.81 14.87
N ASN A 249 -9.14 -17.03 15.86
CA ASN A 249 -10.14 -17.42 16.87
C ASN A 249 -9.81 -18.77 17.53
N LYS A 250 -10.64 -19.80 17.29
CA LYS A 250 -10.46 -21.16 17.85
C LYS A 250 -9.68 -22.10 16.90
N ASN A 251 -9.38 -21.68 15.68
CA ASN A 251 -8.74 -22.51 14.67
C ASN A 251 -7.24 -22.19 14.59
N LEU A 252 -6.43 -23.24 14.62
CA LEU A 252 -4.99 -23.16 14.38
C LEU A 252 -4.68 -23.70 12.99
N PHE A 253 -3.78 -23.01 12.30
CA PHE A 253 -3.07 -23.52 11.13
C PHE A 253 -1.63 -23.79 11.56
N THR A 254 -1.12 -24.95 11.22
CA THR A 254 0.29 -25.32 11.47
C THR A 254 0.92 -25.84 10.20
N MET A 255 2.19 -25.51 9.96
CA MET A 255 2.97 -25.97 8.82
C MET A 255 4.45 -26.09 9.24
N LEU A 256 5.11 -27.16 8.87
CA LEU A 256 6.55 -27.31 9.14
C LEU A 256 7.33 -26.27 8.32
N LEU A 257 8.36 -25.68 8.90
CA LEU A 257 9.13 -24.62 8.22
C LEU A 257 9.77 -25.11 6.92
N HIS A 258 10.16 -26.38 6.84
CA HIS A 258 10.76 -26.95 5.63
C HIS A 258 9.73 -27.26 4.52
N GLU A 259 8.43 -27.30 4.83
CA GLU A 259 7.35 -27.46 3.86
C GLU A 259 6.96 -26.12 3.21
N MET A 260 7.42 -25.01 3.75
CA MET A 260 7.09 -23.69 3.23
C MET A 260 7.71 -23.48 1.85
N ALA A 261 6.94 -22.93 0.90
CA ALA A 261 7.41 -22.61 -0.45
C ALA A 261 8.55 -21.57 -0.44
N LEU A 262 8.54 -20.65 0.51
CA LEU A 262 9.54 -19.60 0.68
C LEU A 262 10.40 -19.87 1.91
N GLN A 263 11.67 -20.23 1.69
CA GLN A 263 12.61 -20.56 2.75
C GLN A 263 13.35 -19.33 3.29
N GLY A 264 13.86 -19.44 4.51
CA GLY A 264 14.65 -18.41 5.20
C GLY A 264 13.84 -17.54 6.16
N LYS A 265 14.53 -17.06 7.21
CA LYS A 265 13.92 -16.36 8.36
C LYS A 265 12.99 -15.20 7.96
N HIS A 266 13.42 -14.35 7.05
CA HIS A 266 12.61 -13.20 6.59
C HIS A 266 11.34 -13.65 5.85
N ASN A 267 11.42 -14.75 5.10
CA ASN A 267 10.28 -15.28 4.38
C ASN A 267 9.27 -15.97 5.30
N VAL A 268 9.72 -16.50 6.43
CA VAL A 268 8.81 -16.97 7.49
C VAL A 268 7.94 -15.82 7.99
N TYR A 269 8.52 -14.65 8.27
CA TYR A 269 7.76 -13.47 8.69
C TYR A 269 6.82 -12.94 7.61
N ASN A 270 7.27 -12.91 6.36
CA ASN A 270 6.42 -12.53 5.23
C ASN A 270 5.21 -13.49 5.11
N SER A 271 5.45 -14.80 5.31
CA SER A 271 4.40 -15.82 5.27
C SER A 271 3.43 -15.72 6.45
N MET A 272 3.93 -15.40 7.67
CA MET A 272 3.07 -15.12 8.82
C MET A 272 2.11 -13.96 8.52
N ALA A 273 2.63 -12.84 8.03
CA ALA A 273 1.83 -11.66 7.72
C ALA A 273 0.77 -11.95 6.64
N ALA A 274 1.17 -12.62 5.55
CA ALA A 274 0.26 -13.03 4.49
C ALA A 274 -0.79 -14.04 4.98
N GLY A 275 -0.39 -15.00 5.80
CA GLY A 275 -1.27 -16.02 6.37
C GLY A 275 -2.31 -15.42 7.32
N ILE A 276 -1.93 -14.49 8.21
CA ILE A 276 -2.87 -13.78 9.08
C ILE A 276 -3.90 -13.04 8.24
N ALA A 277 -3.48 -12.25 7.23
CA ALA A 277 -4.38 -11.51 6.36
C ALA A 277 -5.33 -12.45 5.60
N SER A 278 -4.83 -13.57 5.11
CA SER A 278 -5.64 -14.60 4.43
C SER A 278 -6.67 -15.22 5.37
N LYS A 279 -6.30 -15.50 6.62
CA LYS A 279 -7.24 -16.04 7.62
C LYS A 279 -8.33 -15.03 8.01
N ILE A 280 -8.01 -13.74 8.07
CA ILE A 280 -8.99 -12.66 8.27
C ILE A 280 -10.03 -12.65 7.15
N LEU A 281 -9.63 -12.93 5.91
CA LEU A 281 -10.50 -13.03 4.74
C LEU A 281 -11.23 -14.37 4.61
N GLY A 282 -11.07 -15.28 5.57
CA GLY A 282 -11.76 -16.58 5.59
C GLY A 282 -11.13 -17.68 4.73
N VAL A 283 -9.88 -17.52 4.30
CA VAL A 283 -9.18 -18.56 3.52
C VAL A 283 -9.02 -19.84 4.37
N SER A 284 -9.31 -20.99 3.76
CA SER A 284 -9.21 -22.29 4.42
C SER A 284 -7.76 -22.71 4.70
N ASN A 285 -7.58 -23.67 5.62
CA ASN A 285 -6.26 -24.23 5.90
C ASN A 285 -5.68 -24.98 4.69
N ASP A 286 -6.52 -25.62 3.90
CA ASP A 286 -6.09 -26.39 2.74
C ASP A 286 -5.48 -25.48 1.65
N VAL A 287 -6.08 -24.32 1.40
CA VAL A 287 -5.52 -23.33 0.47
C VAL A 287 -4.22 -22.71 1.01
N LEU A 288 -4.08 -22.53 2.32
CA LEU A 288 -2.82 -22.03 2.90
C LEU A 288 -1.68 -23.03 2.78
N ARG A 289 -1.95 -24.34 2.67
CA ARG A 289 -0.93 -25.39 2.47
C ARG A 289 -0.44 -25.53 1.04
N MET A 290 -1.18 -25.03 0.05
CA MET A 290 -0.82 -25.05 -1.38
C MET A 290 0.32 -24.09 -1.69
#